data_92405f871d8e4acead132fe14eb3125b
#
_entry.id   92405f871d8e4acead132fe14eb3125b
#
_cell.length_a   1.000
_cell.length_b   1.000
_cell.length_c   1.000
_cell.angle_alpha   90.00
_cell.angle_beta   90.00
_cell.angle_gamma   90.00
#
_symmetry.space_group_name_H-M   'P 1'
#
loop_
_entity.id
_entity.type
_entity.pdbx_description
1 polymer ?
#
loop_
_entity_poly.entity_id
_entity_poly.type
_entity_poly.pdbx_seq_one_letter_code
_entity_poly.pdbx_strand_id
1 'polypeptide(L)'
;MDVDTLLATADACLLAPYDLEARRLDAVFGALAAPRMDDADLYFQYTRAEGWSLEEGIVKAGSFAIEQGVGVRALQGERTAFAYSDEISFAALEDAARATRAIARQGGGRPAHLARRGAAPRRYQPLDPLASLDSGAKVALLEKLERLCRARDPRVGQVMAQLGGEYEVVLVARADGRRVADVRPLVRLSVQVIAEQHGRRESGSAGGGGRTDYAMFTDERLEEYARQAVDQALVNLEARPAPAGTMTVVLGPGWPGILLHEAIGHGLEGDFNRKGSSAFAGRMGERVAAPGVTVVDDGTIPDRRGSLTVDDEGNPTRRTVLIENGVLRGLLQDSLNARLMKMPLTGNGRRESYAHLTLPRMTNTFMLGGSHDPAEIIRSVKKGLYAVNFGGGQVDITSGKFVFSAAESYLIEDGRVTVPVKGATLIGNGPDVLTRVSMIGNDLKLDPGIGTCGKEGQSVPVGVGQPTLKIDSLTVGGTA
;
A
#
# COMPACT_ATOMS: atom_id res chain seq x y z
N MET A 1 18.73 2.98 16.60
CA MET A 1 18.40 4.31 17.14
C MET A 1 17.24 4.17 18.11
N ASP A 2 17.26 4.86 19.22
CA ASP A 2 16.12 4.94 20.13
C ASP A 2 15.17 6.08 19.72
N VAL A 3 14.10 6.28 20.48
CA VAL A 3 13.10 7.33 20.22
C VAL A 3 13.73 8.73 20.24
N ASP A 4 14.71 8.94 21.12
CA ASP A 4 15.39 10.22 21.25
C ASP A 4 16.22 10.54 20.00
N THR A 5 16.83 9.54 19.39
CA THR A 5 17.57 9.71 18.13
C THR A 5 16.65 10.02 16.95
N LEU A 6 15.47 9.38 16.85
CA LEU A 6 14.49 9.70 15.80
C LEU A 6 13.97 11.13 15.93
N LEU A 7 13.64 11.57 17.16
CA LEU A 7 13.22 12.94 17.41
C LEU A 7 14.35 13.93 17.12
N ALA A 8 15.59 13.62 17.50
CA ALA A 8 16.75 14.47 17.20
C ALA A 8 16.98 14.59 15.68
N THR A 9 16.82 13.51 14.92
CA THR A 9 16.90 13.54 13.45
C THR A 9 15.82 14.43 12.87
N ALA A 10 14.57 14.27 13.32
CA ALA A 10 13.45 15.07 12.84
C ALA A 10 13.62 16.57 13.25
N ASP A 11 14.05 16.85 14.48
CA ASP A 11 14.31 18.21 14.92
C ASP A 11 15.43 18.87 14.10
N ALA A 12 16.50 18.16 13.82
CA ALA A 12 17.61 18.66 12.99
C ALA A 12 17.21 18.91 11.55
N CYS A 13 16.26 18.14 11.01
CA CYS A 13 15.81 18.23 9.61
C CYS A 13 14.65 19.22 9.42
N LEU A 14 13.68 19.22 10.35
CA LEU A 14 12.38 19.86 10.16
C LEU A 14 12.15 21.10 11.03
N LEU A 15 12.91 21.31 12.11
CA LEU A 15 12.70 22.40 13.04
C LEU A 15 13.91 23.32 13.19
N ALA A 16 15.09 22.78 13.42
CA ALA A 16 16.30 23.57 13.68
C ALA A 16 16.69 24.52 12.53
N PRO A 17 16.61 24.12 11.25
CA PRO A 17 16.93 25.02 10.13
C PRO A 17 16.01 26.24 10.02
N TYR A 18 14.83 26.17 10.67
CA TYR A 18 13.78 27.19 10.62
C TYR A 18 13.58 27.91 11.95
N ASP A 19 14.50 27.71 12.89
CA ASP A 19 14.44 28.29 14.24
C ASP A 19 13.11 28.01 14.97
N LEU A 20 12.57 26.77 14.76
CA LEU A 20 11.34 26.31 15.37
C LEU A 20 11.64 25.49 16.64
N GLU A 21 11.52 26.14 17.79
CA GLU A 21 11.60 25.48 19.09
C GLU A 21 10.23 25.01 19.59
N ALA A 22 10.21 24.09 20.57
CA ALA A 22 8.98 23.55 21.16
C ALA A 22 8.00 24.65 21.62
N ARG A 23 8.50 25.74 22.24
CA ARG A 23 7.65 26.88 22.67
C ARG A 23 6.95 27.60 21.51
N ARG A 24 7.56 27.62 20.31
CA ARG A 24 6.92 28.20 19.10
C ARG A 24 5.80 27.29 18.61
N LEU A 25 5.99 25.98 18.65
CA LEU A 25 4.93 25.02 18.34
C LEU A 25 3.78 25.09 19.36
N ASP A 26 4.08 25.28 20.65
CA ASP A 26 3.06 25.54 21.68
C ASP A 26 2.24 26.79 21.37
N ALA A 27 2.87 27.85 20.85
CA ALA A 27 2.18 29.08 20.43
C ALA A 27 1.25 28.83 19.21
N VAL A 28 1.67 27.99 18.26
CA VAL A 28 0.82 27.56 17.11
C VAL A 28 -0.41 26.81 17.61
N PHE A 29 -0.26 25.87 18.55
CA PHE A 29 -1.40 25.19 19.18
C PHE A 29 -2.29 26.17 19.97
N GLY A 30 -1.72 27.18 20.59
CA GLY A 30 -2.46 28.27 21.22
C GLY A 30 -3.32 29.06 20.20
N ALA A 31 -2.78 29.31 19.00
CA ALA A 31 -3.52 29.96 17.92
C ALA A 31 -4.62 29.07 17.32
N LEU A 32 -4.41 27.74 17.26
CA LEU A 32 -5.42 26.75 16.84
C LEU A 32 -6.51 26.56 17.88
N ALA A 33 -6.20 26.76 19.17
CA ALA A 33 -7.07 26.43 20.28
C ALA A 33 -8.46 27.05 20.14
N ALA A 34 -9.46 26.21 20.07
CA ALA A 34 -10.88 26.58 20.00
C ALA A 34 -11.66 25.83 21.10
N PRO A 35 -12.70 26.40 21.76
CA PRO A 35 -13.36 25.80 22.93
C PRO A 35 -13.96 24.41 22.75
N ARG A 36 -14.16 23.96 21.53
CA ARG A 36 -14.73 22.64 21.21
C ARG A 36 -13.86 21.84 20.25
N MET A 37 -12.56 22.16 20.18
CA MET A 37 -11.61 21.37 19.42
C MET A 37 -11.40 20.02 20.11
N ASP A 38 -11.68 18.94 19.40
CA ASP A 38 -11.50 17.59 19.93
C ASP A 38 -10.06 17.11 19.79
N ASP A 39 -9.39 17.51 18.70
CA ASP A 39 -8.00 17.15 18.42
C ASP A 39 -7.39 18.13 17.41
N ALA A 40 -6.04 18.23 17.40
CA ALA A 40 -5.29 18.95 16.38
C ALA A 40 -3.89 18.35 16.25
N ASP A 41 -3.34 18.44 15.05
CA ASP A 41 -1.95 18.03 14.78
C ASP A 41 -1.25 18.97 13.79
N LEU A 42 0.07 18.99 13.91
CA LEU A 42 1.02 19.55 12.97
C LEU A 42 1.81 18.37 12.41
N TYR A 43 1.75 18.16 11.10
CA TYR A 43 2.49 17.11 10.40
C TYR A 43 3.57 17.74 9.55
N PHE A 44 4.82 17.60 9.99
CA PHE A 44 5.98 18.04 9.24
C PHE A 44 6.54 16.89 8.43
N GLN A 45 6.96 17.18 7.22
CA GLN A 45 7.56 16.20 6.31
C GLN A 45 8.74 16.79 5.56
N TYR A 46 9.77 15.97 5.39
CA TYR A 46 10.89 16.19 4.48
C TYR A 46 11.12 14.90 3.72
N THR A 47 11.11 14.96 2.40
CA THR A 47 11.31 13.81 1.53
C THR A 47 12.41 14.11 0.51
N ARG A 48 13.34 13.18 0.35
CA ARG A 48 14.24 13.10 -0.81
C ARG A 48 13.89 11.86 -1.59
N ALA A 49 13.67 12.01 -2.87
CA ALA A 49 13.35 10.90 -3.77
C ALA A 49 14.30 10.92 -4.96
N GLU A 50 14.64 9.73 -5.45
CA GLU A 50 15.35 9.57 -6.71
C GLU A 50 14.72 8.46 -7.55
N GLY A 51 14.86 8.60 -8.86
CA GLY A 51 14.39 7.62 -9.82
C GLY A 51 15.38 7.45 -10.96
N TRP A 52 15.63 6.23 -11.36
CA TRP A 52 16.51 5.85 -12.45
C TRP A 52 15.75 4.97 -13.43
N SER A 53 15.83 5.25 -14.72
CA SER A 53 15.21 4.44 -15.75
C SER A 53 16.22 4.05 -16.82
N LEU A 54 16.17 2.78 -17.21
CA LEU A 54 16.96 2.23 -18.30
C LEU A 54 16.02 1.58 -19.30
N GLU A 55 16.25 1.87 -20.58
CA GLU A 55 15.53 1.28 -21.69
C GLU A 55 16.52 0.98 -22.83
N GLU A 56 16.53 -0.25 -23.31
CA GLU A 56 17.38 -0.72 -24.41
C GLU A 56 18.88 -0.44 -24.19
N GLY A 57 19.38 -0.71 -22.99
CA GLY A 57 20.79 -0.51 -22.63
C GLY A 57 21.18 0.95 -22.40
N ILE A 58 20.23 1.88 -22.47
CA ILE A 58 20.50 3.30 -22.32
C ILE A 58 19.79 3.84 -21.10
N VAL A 59 20.52 4.49 -20.20
CA VAL A 59 19.91 5.26 -19.11
C VAL A 59 19.17 6.45 -19.70
N LYS A 60 17.85 6.45 -19.62
CA LYS A 60 16.98 7.49 -20.21
C LYS A 60 16.79 8.67 -19.27
N ALA A 61 16.67 8.40 -17.97
CA ALA A 61 16.46 9.42 -16.99
C ALA A 61 17.09 9.06 -15.64
N GLY A 62 17.62 10.06 -14.98
CA GLY A 62 17.88 10.11 -13.55
C GLY A 62 17.15 11.34 -13.01
N SER A 63 16.30 11.16 -12.01
CA SER A 63 15.56 12.25 -11.35
C SER A 63 15.95 12.32 -9.89
N PHE A 64 15.94 13.53 -9.35
CA PHE A 64 16.11 13.76 -7.92
C PHE A 64 15.15 14.90 -7.51
N ALA A 65 14.39 14.67 -6.45
CA ALA A 65 13.45 15.63 -5.91
C ALA A 65 13.64 15.79 -4.40
N ILE A 66 13.44 16.99 -3.91
CA ILE A 66 13.32 17.31 -2.49
C ILE A 66 11.98 17.99 -2.30
N GLU A 67 11.18 17.48 -1.39
CA GLU A 67 9.90 18.04 -1.00
C GLU A 67 9.86 18.18 0.52
N GLN A 68 9.29 19.28 0.99
CA GLN A 68 9.12 19.52 2.42
C GLN A 68 7.93 20.41 2.67
N GLY A 69 7.41 20.36 3.88
CA GLY A 69 6.32 21.24 4.27
C GLY A 69 5.67 20.82 5.57
N VAL A 70 4.58 21.50 5.90
CA VAL A 70 3.79 21.25 7.09
C VAL A 70 2.30 21.30 6.78
N GLY A 71 1.56 20.30 7.25
CA GLY A 71 0.11 20.29 7.33
C GLY A 71 -0.37 20.62 8.74
N VAL A 72 -1.37 21.47 8.84
CA VAL A 72 -2.01 21.92 10.08
C VAL A 72 -3.46 21.47 10.06
N ARG A 73 -3.85 20.60 10.99
CA ARG A 73 -5.19 20.03 11.06
C ARG A 73 -5.85 20.28 12.41
N ALA A 74 -7.14 20.58 12.41
CA ALA A 74 -7.97 20.63 13.62
C ALA A 74 -9.29 19.88 13.40
N LEU A 75 -9.75 19.17 14.42
CA LEU A 75 -10.95 18.34 14.42
C LEU A 75 -11.98 18.88 15.40
N GLN A 76 -13.24 18.99 14.95
CA GLN A 76 -14.38 19.34 15.80
C GLN A 76 -15.62 18.53 15.37
N GLY A 77 -16.08 17.60 16.22
CA GLY A 77 -17.14 16.67 15.84
C GLY A 77 -16.74 15.88 14.62
N GLU A 78 -17.51 15.96 13.56
CA GLU A 78 -17.23 15.35 12.25
C GLU A 78 -16.43 16.26 11.30
N ARG A 79 -16.24 17.53 11.68
CA ARG A 79 -15.60 18.52 10.82
C ARG A 79 -14.09 18.43 10.95
N THR A 80 -13.41 18.50 9.81
CA THR A 80 -11.97 18.65 9.71
C THR A 80 -11.66 19.99 9.06
N ALA A 81 -10.84 20.79 9.73
CA ALA A 81 -10.21 21.97 9.15
C ALA A 81 -8.74 21.63 8.86
N PHE A 82 -8.27 22.04 7.69
CA PHE A 82 -6.92 21.73 7.23
C PHE A 82 -6.35 22.87 6.41
N ALA A 83 -5.09 23.19 6.64
CA ALA A 83 -4.28 24.07 5.83
C ALA A 83 -2.85 23.51 5.77
N TYR A 84 -2.08 23.85 4.74
CA TYR A 84 -0.71 23.41 4.60
C TYR A 84 0.17 24.49 4.00
N SER A 85 1.49 24.33 4.13
CA SER A 85 2.50 25.17 3.50
C SER A 85 3.70 24.31 3.12
N ASP A 86 4.32 24.59 1.98
CA ASP A 86 5.63 24.08 1.58
C ASP A 86 6.77 24.86 2.26
N GLU A 87 6.49 26.04 2.79
CA GLU A 87 7.40 26.79 3.65
C GLU A 87 7.26 26.34 5.11
N ILE A 88 8.36 25.86 5.70
CA ILE A 88 8.46 25.56 7.13
C ILE A 88 9.02 26.81 7.82
N SER A 89 8.13 27.69 8.28
CA SER A 89 8.48 28.87 9.08
C SER A 89 7.44 29.12 10.15
N PHE A 90 7.79 29.89 11.19
CA PHE A 90 6.82 30.22 12.23
C PHE A 90 5.64 31.04 11.66
N ALA A 91 5.92 31.98 10.73
CA ALA A 91 4.88 32.77 10.08
C ALA A 91 3.92 31.91 9.28
N ALA A 92 4.42 30.98 8.45
CA ALA A 92 3.59 30.06 7.67
C ALA A 92 2.73 29.15 8.57
N LEU A 93 3.29 28.67 9.70
CA LEU A 93 2.54 27.90 10.69
C LEU A 93 1.43 28.71 11.35
N GLU A 94 1.69 29.98 11.73
CA GLU A 94 0.65 30.85 12.28
C GLU A 94 -0.45 31.18 11.25
N ASP A 95 -0.10 31.40 9.99
CA ASP A 95 -1.07 31.64 8.92
C ASP A 95 -1.93 30.41 8.66
N ALA A 96 -1.34 29.21 8.57
CA ALA A 96 -2.06 27.97 8.44
C ALA A 96 -2.95 27.69 9.68
N ALA A 97 -2.48 27.99 10.88
CA ALA A 97 -3.27 27.86 12.11
C ALA A 97 -4.47 28.82 12.11
N ARG A 98 -4.28 30.08 11.71
CA ARG A 98 -5.37 31.06 11.57
C ARG A 98 -6.41 30.63 10.53
N ALA A 99 -5.95 30.14 9.36
CA ALA A 99 -6.85 29.62 8.31
C ALA A 99 -7.66 28.41 8.82
N THR A 100 -6.99 27.45 9.45
CA THR A 100 -7.62 26.27 10.07
C THR A 100 -8.65 26.67 11.14
N ARG A 101 -8.31 27.62 12.01
CA ARG A 101 -9.25 28.14 13.03
C ARG A 101 -10.46 28.85 12.41
N ALA A 102 -10.28 29.59 11.33
CA ALA A 102 -11.39 30.28 10.65
C ALA A 102 -12.43 29.29 10.09
N ILE A 103 -11.96 28.12 9.63
CA ILE A 103 -12.81 27.01 9.15
C ILE A 103 -13.53 26.32 10.33
N ALA A 104 -12.86 26.17 11.48
CA ALA A 104 -13.35 25.51 12.69
C ALA A 104 -14.28 26.38 13.57
N ARG A 105 -14.89 27.42 13.06
CA ARG A 105 -15.67 28.48 13.75
C ARG A 105 -16.35 28.03 15.05
N GLN A 106 -15.98 28.78 16.14
CA GLN A 106 -16.48 28.85 17.53
C GLN A 106 -15.87 27.89 18.55
N GLY A 107 -15.05 28.46 19.43
CA GLY A 107 -14.77 27.88 20.71
C GLY A 107 -13.33 28.05 21.21
N GLY A 108 -13.05 27.97 22.51
CA GLY A 108 -11.73 28.05 23.17
C GLY A 108 -11.24 26.67 23.62
N GLY A 109 -10.01 26.30 23.26
CA GLY A 109 -9.33 25.08 23.73
C GLY A 109 -8.24 25.38 24.74
N ARG A 110 -7.68 24.36 25.36
CA ARG A 110 -6.50 24.48 26.21
C ARG A 110 -5.23 24.44 25.35
N PRO A 111 -4.24 25.31 25.60
CA PRO A 111 -2.95 25.20 24.93
C PRO A 111 -2.28 23.86 25.26
N ALA A 112 -1.69 23.22 24.25
CA ALA A 112 -0.89 22.04 24.43
C ALA A 112 0.51 22.42 24.95
N HIS A 113 1.08 21.60 25.81
CA HIS A 113 2.50 21.63 26.10
C HIS A 113 3.14 20.36 25.54
N LEU A 114 4.05 20.53 24.58
CA LEU A 114 4.73 19.43 23.90
C LEU A 114 5.82 18.81 24.77
N ALA A 115 5.41 18.11 25.83
CA ALA A 115 6.29 17.48 26.79
C ALA A 115 6.33 15.95 26.70
N ARG A 116 5.42 15.32 25.95
CA ARG A 116 5.31 13.86 25.86
C ARG A 116 5.98 13.35 24.60
N ARG A 117 6.84 12.33 24.75
CA ARG A 117 7.46 11.60 23.65
C ARG A 117 6.62 10.37 23.36
N GLY A 118 6.16 10.23 22.10
CA GLY A 118 5.51 9.02 21.63
C GLY A 118 6.56 8.00 21.19
N ALA A 119 6.38 6.74 21.57
CA ALA A 119 7.26 5.64 21.20
C ALA A 119 6.44 4.50 20.60
N ALA A 120 7.01 3.83 19.59
CA ALA A 120 6.49 2.60 19.02
C ALA A 120 7.63 1.64 18.67
N PRO A 121 7.41 0.32 18.70
CA PRO A 121 8.40 -0.64 18.23
C PRO A 121 8.70 -0.41 16.74
N ARG A 122 9.99 -0.27 16.39
CA ARG A 122 10.42 -0.06 15.00
C ARG A 122 10.03 -1.23 14.11
N ARG A 123 9.70 -0.88 12.86
CA ARG A 123 9.35 -1.85 11.82
C ARG A 123 10.43 -1.99 10.75
N TYR A 124 11.36 -1.03 10.69
CA TYR A 124 12.49 -0.97 9.75
C TYR A 124 13.64 -0.15 10.36
N GLN A 125 14.80 -0.24 9.73
CA GLN A 125 15.94 0.60 10.12
C GLN A 125 15.74 2.03 9.59
N PRO A 126 15.95 3.07 10.42
CA PRO A 126 15.84 4.47 10.02
C PRO A 126 17.14 4.89 9.30
N LEU A 127 17.30 4.46 8.07
CA LEU A 127 18.49 4.71 7.23
C LEU A 127 18.14 5.57 6.02
N ASP A 128 19.16 6.14 5.40
CA ASP A 128 19.04 6.83 4.11
C ASP A 128 19.35 5.86 2.97
N PRO A 129 18.34 5.37 2.24
CA PRO A 129 18.56 4.40 1.17
C PRO A 129 19.31 5.01 -0.01
N LEU A 130 19.17 6.33 -0.26
CA LEU A 130 19.73 7.00 -1.42
C LEU A 130 21.27 7.01 -1.36
N ALA A 131 21.83 7.03 -0.15
CA ALA A 131 23.27 7.00 0.09
C ALA A 131 23.88 5.59 0.07
N SER A 132 23.07 4.53 -0.01
CA SER A 132 23.56 3.15 0.08
C SER A 132 24.31 2.66 -1.17
N LEU A 133 24.05 3.28 -2.32
CA LEU A 133 24.76 3.05 -3.59
C LEU A 133 25.08 4.39 -4.26
N ASP A 134 26.22 4.48 -4.91
CA ASP A 134 26.52 5.60 -5.80
C ASP A 134 25.77 5.49 -7.15
N SER A 135 25.80 6.55 -7.94
CA SER A 135 25.09 6.59 -9.22
C SER A 135 25.56 5.52 -10.20
N GLY A 136 26.87 5.23 -10.22
CA GLY A 136 27.43 4.20 -11.08
C GLY A 136 26.93 2.80 -10.71
N ALA A 137 26.88 2.48 -9.42
CA ALA A 137 26.36 1.21 -8.92
C ALA A 137 24.86 1.05 -9.21
N LYS A 138 24.04 2.13 -9.09
CA LYS A 138 22.62 2.12 -9.45
C LYS A 138 22.40 1.83 -10.94
N VAL A 139 23.18 2.47 -11.81
CA VAL A 139 23.17 2.19 -13.26
C VAL A 139 23.59 0.76 -13.55
N ALA A 140 24.69 0.28 -12.96
CA ALA A 140 25.17 -1.07 -13.15
C ALA A 140 24.17 -2.16 -12.74
N LEU A 141 23.35 -1.88 -11.69
CA LEU A 141 22.28 -2.76 -11.25
C LEU A 141 21.18 -2.87 -12.33
N LEU A 142 20.73 -1.75 -12.92
CA LEU A 142 19.76 -1.74 -14.02
C LEU A 142 20.28 -2.43 -15.27
N GLU A 143 21.53 -2.16 -15.69
CA GLU A 143 22.18 -2.83 -16.80
C GLU A 143 22.33 -4.33 -16.59
N LYS A 144 22.64 -4.75 -15.35
CA LYS A 144 22.70 -6.17 -15.01
C LYS A 144 21.35 -6.85 -15.17
N LEU A 145 20.28 -6.22 -14.68
CA LEU A 145 18.91 -6.75 -14.80
C LEU A 145 18.50 -6.88 -16.28
N GLU A 146 18.80 -5.88 -17.10
CA GLU A 146 18.54 -5.96 -18.55
C GLU A 146 19.30 -7.11 -19.21
N ARG A 147 20.62 -7.24 -18.95
CA ARG A 147 21.44 -8.35 -19.51
C ARG A 147 20.85 -9.71 -19.09
N LEU A 148 20.42 -9.87 -17.85
CA LEU A 148 19.78 -11.09 -17.37
C LEU A 148 18.48 -11.39 -18.14
N CYS A 149 17.64 -10.39 -18.40
CA CYS A 149 16.43 -10.59 -19.19
C CYS A 149 16.74 -11.02 -20.62
N ARG A 150 17.65 -10.32 -21.32
CA ARG A 150 18.01 -10.64 -22.71
C ARG A 150 18.69 -11.99 -22.87
N ALA A 151 19.48 -12.40 -21.87
CA ALA A 151 20.18 -13.69 -21.91
C ALA A 151 19.25 -14.91 -21.75
N ARG A 152 18.01 -14.71 -21.24
CA ARG A 152 17.09 -15.82 -21.00
C ARG A 152 16.42 -16.36 -22.26
N ASP A 153 16.06 -15.48 -23.19
CA ASP A 153 15.38 -15.93 -24.41
C ASP A 153 15.61 -14.93 -25.56
N PRO A 154 15.96 -15.41 -26.77
CA PRO A 154 16.21 -14.54 -27.93
C PRO A 154 14.98 -13.78 -28.45
N ARG A 155 13.77 -14.13 -28.01
CA ARG A 155 12.53 -13.40 -28.32
C ARG A 155 12.35 -12.13 -27.50
N VAL A 156 13.19 -11.87 -26.48
CA VAL A 156 13.19 -10.62 -25.73
C VAL A 156 13.64 -9.48 -26.63
N GLY A 157 12.68 -8.69 -27.10
CA GLY A 157 12.91 -7.55 -27.99
C GLY A 157 13.22 -6.27 -27.23
N GLN A 158 12.49 -5.97 -26.15
CA GLN A 158 12.64 -4.74 -25.39
C GLN A 158 12.66 -5.01 -23.88
N VAL A 159 13.51 -4.27 -23.15
CA VAL A 159 13.57 -4.33 -21.69
C VAL A 159 13.56 -2.91 -21.14
N MET A 160 12.67 -2.65 -20.21
CA MET A 160 12.58 -1.40 -19.46
C MET A 160 12.77 -1.71 -17.97
N ALA A 161 13.77 -1.10 -17.35
CA ALA A 161 14.05 -1.28 -15.93
C ALA A 161 13.98 0.06 -15.19
N GLN A 162 13.43 0.08 -13.99
CA GLN A 162 13.27 1.27 -13.16
C GLN A 162 13.69 0.98 -11.72
N LEU A 163 14.53 1.85 -11.16
CA LEU A 163 14.95 1.85 -9.78
C LEU A 163 14.51 3.14 -9.14
N GLY A 164 13.85 3.09 -7.99
CA GLY A 164 13.45 4.26 -7.20
C GLY A 164 13.81 4.10 -5.74
N GLY A 165 14.10 5.21 -5.11
CA GLY A 165 14.33 5.28 -3.68
C GLY A 165 13.79 6.56 -3.08
N GLU A 166 13.43 6.49 -1.80
CA GLU A 166 12.89 7.59 -1.02
C GLU A 166 13.43 7.55 0.41
N TYR A 167 13.85 8.69 0.87
CA TYR A 167 14.19 8.97 2.27
C TYR A 167 13.22 10.00 2.81
N GLU A 168 12.33 9.57 3.71
CA GLU A 168 11.32 10.43 4.30
C GLU A 168 11.57 10.59 5.80
N VAL A 169 11.51 11.84 6.28
CA VAL A 169 11.53 12.19 7.71
C VAL A 169 10.21 12.87 8.04
N VAL A 170 9.50 12.33 9.03
CA VAL A 170 8.23 12.90 9.50
C VAL A 170 8.29 13.22 10.98
N LEU A 171 7.61 14.32 11.36
CA LEU A 171 7.38 14.71 12.75
C LEU A 171 5.90 15.04 12.91
N VAL A 172 5.23 14.35 13.82
CA VAL A 172 3.85 14.62 14.21
C VAL A 172 3.83 15.24 15.60
N ALA A 173 3.38 16.48 15.71
CA ALA A 173 3.10 17.15 16.97
C ALA A 173 1.59 17.25 17.17
N ARG A 174 1.08 16.87 18.35
CA ARG A 174 -0.37 16.78 18.65
C ARG A 174 -0.79 17.70 19.77
N ALA A 175 -2.04 18.12 19.74
CA ALA A 175 -2.65 18.97 20.78
C ALA A 175 -2.72 18.31 22.17
N ASP A 176 -2.53 17.00 22.30
CA ASP A 176 -2.40 16.28 23.56
C ASP A 176 -0.99 16.36 24.17
N GLY A 177 -0.07 17.08 23.54
CA GLY A 177 1.30 17.30 23.96
C GLY A 177 2.30 16.24 23.48
N ARG A 178 1.88 15.26 22.66
CA ARG A 178 2.78 14.24 22.10
C ARG A 178 3.57 14.78 20.89
N ARG A 179 4.84 14.37 20.82
CA ARG A 179 5.68 14.50 19.63
C ARG A 179 6.18 13.11 19.24
N VAL A 180 6.02 12.75 17.99
CA VAL A 180 6.43 11.46 17.44
C VAL A 180 7.14 11.68 16.12
N ALA A 181 8.28 11.04 15.92
CA ALA A 181 9.04 11.10 14.68
C ALA A 181 9.24 9.71 14.10
N ASP A 182 9.34 9.64 12.78
CA ASP A 182 9.73 8.44 12.05
C ASP A 182 10.68 8.80 10.90
N VAL A 183 11.61 7.90 10.57
CA VAL A 183 12.50 8.01 9.41
C VAL A 183 12.22 6.79 8.55
N ARG A 184 11.69 7.02 7.36
CA ARG A 184 11.07 6.03 6.51
C ARG A 184 11.86 5.82 5.21
N PRO A 185 12.74 4.81 5.14
CA PRO A 185 13.33 4.40 3.87
C PRO A 185 12.27 3.74 3.00
N LEU A 186 12.42 3.87 1.69
CA LEU A 186 11.63 3.10 0.74
C LEU A 186 12.43 2.91 -0.55
N VAL A 187 12.52 1.67 -1.05
CA VAL A 187 13.14 1.37 -2.34
C VAL A 187 12.25 0.46 -3.18
N ARG A 188 12.38 0.59 -4.50
CA ARG A 188 11.65 -0.24 -5.46
C ARG A 188 12.50 -0.45 -6.71
N LEU A 189 12.53 -1.69 -7.20
CA LEU A 189 13.05 -2.07 -8.50
C LEU A 189 11.94 -2.75 -9.29
N SER A 190 11.80 -2.40 -10.56
CA SER A 190 10.85 -3.06 -11.47
C SER A 190 11.48 -3.25 -12.84
N VAL A 191 11.06 -4.30 -13.52
CA VAL A 191 11.42 -4.60 -14.90
C VAL A 191 10.18 -4.99 -15.68
N GLN A 192 10.08 -4.47 -16.90
CA GLN A 192 9.11 -4.88 -17.90
C GLN A 192 9.86 -5.38 -19.13
N VAL A 193 9.43 -6.52 -19.65
CA VAL A 193 9.97 -7.17 -20.82
C VAL A 193 8.89 -7.22 -21.89
N ILE A 194 9.26 -6.95 -23.14
CA ILE A 194 8.42 -7.23 -24.31
C ILE A 194 9.11 -8.31 -25.11
N ALA A 195 8.42 -9.42 -25.30
CA ALA A 195 8.86 -10.52 -26.16
C ALA A 195 8.08 -10.50 -27.48
N GLU A 196 8.76 -10.86 -28.56
CA GLU A 196 8.20 -10.84 -29.91
C GLU A 196 8.39 -12.19 -30.62
N GLN A 197 7.32 -12.67 -31.26
CA GLN A 197 7.37 -13.89 -32.07
C GLN A 197 6.28 -13.88 -33.14
N HIS A 198 6.64 -14.10 -34.38
CA HIS A 198 5.70 -14.19 -35.53
C HIS A 198 4.75 -12.97 -35.63
N GLY A 199 5.23 -11.76 -35.36
CA GLY A 199 4.46 -10.52 -35.39
C GLY A 199 3.57 -10.29 -34.14
N ARG A 200 3.56 -11.18 -33.15
CA ARG A 200 2.93 -10.97 -31.86
C ARG A 200 3.93 -10.33 -30.90
N ARG A 201 3.43 -9.41 -30.09
CA ARG A 201 4.18 -8.75 -29.01
C ARG A 201 3.41 -8.90 -27.72
N GLU A 202 4.08 -9.40 -26.70
CA GLU A 202 3.48 -9.57 -25.36
C GLU A 202 4.45 -9.12 -24.29
N SER A 203 3.90 -8.66 -23.17
CA SER A 203 4.71 -8.16 -22.07
C SER A 203 4.63 -9.05 -20.84
N GLY A 204 5.70 -9.00 -20.06
CA GLY A 204 5.73 -9.51 -18.70
C GLY A 204 6.46 -8.53 -17.80
N SER A 205 6.15 -8.55 -16.53
CA SER A 205 6.73 -7.64 -15.55
C SER A 205 7.01 -8.34 -14.23
N ALA A 206 8.07 -7.87 -13.57
CA ALA A 206 8.43 -8.31 -12.22
C ALA A 206 9.09 -7.18 -11.45
N GLY A 207 9.27 -7.35 -10.17
CA GLY A 207 9.95 -6.39 -9.33
C GLY A 207 9.63 -6.58 -7.86
N GLY A 208 10.18 -5.70 -7.06
CA GLY A 208 9.95 -5.72 -5.62
C GLY A 208 10.48 -4.46 -4.96
N GLY A 209 10.32 -4.40 -3.65
CA GLY A 209 10.77 -3.29 -2.85
C GLY A 209 10.44 -3.46 -1.39
N GLY A 210 10.81 -2.46 -0.59
CA GLY A 210 10.58 -2.49 0.84
C GLY A 210 11.11 -1.26 1.54
N ARG A 211 10.93 -1.22 2.85
CA ARG A 211 11.45 -0.16 3.72
C ARG A 211 12.86 -0.51 4.21
N THR A 212 13.77 -0.47 3.27
CA THR A 212 15.20 -0.79 3.45
C THR A 212 16.02 0.02 2.44
N ASP A 213 17.26 -0.39 2.16
CA ASP A 213 18.12 0.21 1.16
C ASP A 213 18.27 -0.64 -0.11
N TYR A 214 19.08 -0.17 -1.06
CA TYR A 214 19.29 -0.86 -2.34
C TYR A 214 20.06 -2.18 -2.23
N ALA A 215 20.69 -2.49 -1.08
CA ALA A 215 21.36 -3.78 -0.87
C ALA A 215 20.38 -4.96 -0.87
N MET A 216 19.07 -4.68 -0.73
CA MET A 216 18.05 -5.72 -0.88
C MET A 216 18.01 -6.33 -2.29
N PHE A 217 18.49 -5.64 -3.32
CA PHE A 217 18.47 -6.11 -4.71
C PHE A 217 19.70 -6.95 -5.02
N THR A 218 19.78 -8.12 -4.37
CA THR A 218 20.86 -9.10 -4.57
C THR A 218 20.80 -9.73 -5.96
N ASP A 219 21.88 -10.40 -6.34
CA ASP A 219 21.99 -11.09 -7.63
C ASP A 219 20.87 -12.12 -7.81
N GLU A 220 20.56 -12.88 -6.79
CA GLU A 220 19.48 -13.89 -6.81
C GLU A 220 18.10 -13.24 -7.05
N ARG A 221 17.86 -12.05 -6.47
CA ARG A 221 16.62 -11.32 -6.72
C ARG A 221 16.55 -10.75 -8.13
N LEU A 222 17.66 -10.25 -8.68
CA LEU A 222 17.72 -9.80 -10.07
C LEU A 222 17.45 -10.94 -11.04
N GLU A 223 18.05 -12.11 -10.81
CA GLU A 223 17.79 -13.34 -11.60
C GLU A 223 16.32 -13.76 -11.52
N GLU A 224 15.74 -13.72 -10.33
CA GLU A 224 14.33 -14.05 -10.12
C GLU A 224 13.38 -13.06 -10.83
N TYR A 225 13.64 -11.74 -10.76
CA TYR A 225 12.85 -10.75 -11.48
C TYR A 225 12.98 -10.90 -12.99
N ALA A 226 14.19 -11.12 -13.49
CA ALA A 226 14.41 -11.39 -14.91
C ALA A 226 13.64 -12.66 -15.36
N ARG A 227 13.73 -13.73 -14.56
CA ARG A 227 13.00 -14.98 -14.84
C ARG A 227 11.50 -14.74 -14.90
N GLN A 228 10.91 -14.11 -13.87
CA GLN A 228 9.46 -13.88 -13.80
C GLN A 228 8.96 -13.02 -14.95
N ALA A 229 9.64 -11.91 -15.26
CA ALA A 229 9.22 -11.01 -16.33
C ALA A 229 9.31 -11.68 -17.71
N VAL A 230 10.40 -12.40 -17.99
CA VAL A 230 10.56 -13.08 -19.28
C VAL A 230 9.59 -14.26 -19.41
N ASP A 231 9.48 -15.11 -18.39
CA ASP A 231 8.58 -16.27 -18.41
C ASP A 231 7.11 -15.82 -18.65
N GLN A 232 6.67 -14.74 -17.98
CA GLN A 232 5.33 -14.17 -18.18
C GLN A 232 5.12 -13.68 -19.63
N ALA A 233 6.09 -12.95 -20.20
CA ALA A 233 6.00 -12.48 -21.59
C ALA A 233 5.91 -13.65 -22.57
N LEU A 234 6.72 -14.70 -22.37
CA LEU A 234 6.74 -15.89 -23.22
C LEU A 234 5.42 -16.70 -23.11
N VAL A 235 4.91 -16.88 -21.89
CA VAL A 235 3.61 -17.52 -21.66
C VAL A 235 2.51 -16.76 -22.41
N ASN A 236 2.51 -15.43 -22.33
CA ASN A 236 1.52 -14.60 -23.03
C ASN A 236 1.62 -14.68 -24.56
N LEU A 237 2.82 -14.89 -25.14
CA LEU A 237 2.98 -15.14 -26.56
C LEU A 237 2.23 -16.41 -27.04
N GLU A 238 2.19 -17.44 -26.22
CA GLU A 238 1.53 -18.71 -26.50
C GLU A 238 0.06 -18.72 -26.08
N ALA A 239 -0.37 -17.72 -25.29
CA ALA A 239 -1.71 -17.67 -24.72
C ALA A 239 -2.80 -17.52 -25.79
N ARG A 240 -3.90 -18.24 -25.57
CA ARG A 240 -5.15 -18.16 -26.36
C ARG A 240 -6.12 -17.16 -25.72
N PRO A 241 -7.15 -16.67 -26.45
CA PRO A 241 -8.22 -15.90 -25.84
C PRO A 241 -8.86 -16.65 -24.65
N ALA A 242 -9.09 -15.93 -23.54
CA ALA A 242 -9.78 -16.52 -22.39
C ALA A 242 -11.26 -16.72 -22.67
N PRO A 243 -11.88 -17.83 -22.20
CA PRO A 243 -13.31 -18.03 -22.32
C PRO A 243 -14.08 -17.06 -21.44
N ALA A 244 -15.25 -16.60 -21.91
CA ALA A 244 -16.20 -15.83 -21.12
C ALA A 244 -17.22 -16.74 -20.43
N GLY A 245 -17.72 -16.30 -19.27
CA GLY A 245 -18.81 -16.99 -18.55
C GLY A 245 -18.54 -17.15 -17.06
N THR A 246 -19.48 -17.77 -16.38
CA THR A 246 -19.35 -18.09 -14.96
C THR A 246 -18.64 -19.43 -14.79
N MET A 247 -17.57 -19.47 -14.02
CA MET A 247 -16.77 -20.66 -13.79
C MET A 247 -16.07 -20.66 -12.43
N THR A 248 -15.53 -21.80 -12.04
CA THR A 248 -14.62 -21.87 -10.89
C THR A 248 -13.30 -21.17 -11.22
N VAL A 249 -12.83 -20.34 -10.32
CA VAL A 249 -11.54 -19.62 -10.43
C VAL A 249 -10.64 -20.00 -9.26
N VAL A 250 -9.43 -20.41 -9.58
CA VAL A 250 -8.35 -20.55 -8.58
C VAL A 250 -7.44 -19.34 -8.70
N LEU A 251 -7.22 -18.63 -7.61
CA LEU A 251 -6.26 -17.53 -7.52
C LEU A 251 -4.95 -18.06 -6.97
N GLY A 252 -3.83 -17.66 -7.55
CA GLY A 252 -2.50 -17.98 -7.03
C GLY A 252 -2.17 -17.24 -5.72
N PRO A 253 -1.09 -17.63 -5.04
CA PRO A 253 -0.65 -16.97 -3.80
C PRO A 253 0.09 -15.65 -4.09
N GLY A 254 0.16 -14.75 -3.11
CA GLY A 254 0.94 -13.51 -3.17
C GLY A 254 0.19 -12.33 -3.80
N TRP A 255 0.70 -11.80 -4.91
CA TRP A 255 0.17 -10.59 -5.57
C TRP A 255 -1.32 -10.66 -5.93
N PRO A 256 -1.93 -11.78 -6.30
CA PRO A 256 -3.38 -11.86 -6.45
C PRO A 256 -4.21 -11.39 -5.24
N GLY A 257 -3.60 -11.28 -4.05
CA GLY A 257 -4.18 -10.58 -2.89
C GLY A 257 -4.56 -9.12 -3.13
N ILE A 258 -4.16 -8.51 -4.25
CA ILE A 258 -4.65 -7.19 -4.67
C ILE A 258 -6.17 -7.21 -4.89
N LEU A 259 -6.75 -8.32 -5.36
CA LEU A 259 -8.20 -8.47 -5.45
C LEU A 259 -8.86 -8.37 -4.07
N LEU A 260 -8.24 -8.95 -3.03
CA LEU A 260 -8.71 -8.84 -1.66
C LEU A 260 -8.62 -7.39 -1.15
N HIS A 261 -7.51 -6.69 -1.45
CA HIS A 261 -7.30 -5.28 -1.11
C HIS A 261 -8.45 -4.41 -1.67
N GLU A 262 -8.76 -4.56 -2.95
CA GLU A 262 -9.80 -3.79 -3.60
C GLU A 262 -11.21 -4.25 -3.19
N ALA A 263 -11.49 -5.54 -3.30
CA ALA A 263 -12.84 -6.07 -3.07
C ALA A 263 -13.32 -5.89 -1.62
N ILE A 264 -12.40 -5.81 -0.66
CA ILE A 264 -12.69 -5.86 0.76
C ILE A 264 -11.99 -4.75 1.53
N GLY A 265 -10.69 -4.56 1.33
CA GLY A 265 -9.87 -3.68 2.13
C GLY A 265 -10.42 -2.27 2.20
N HIS A 266 -10.70 -1.64 1.07
CA HIS A 266 -11.32 -0.32 1.00
C HIS A 266 -12.73 -0.30 1.62
N GLY A 267 -13.50 -1.37 1.47
CA GLY A 267 -14.81 -1.51 2.09
C GLY A 267 -14.76 -1.57 3.62
N LEU A 268 -13.62 -1.90 4.22
CA LEU A 268 -13.42 -2.00 5.66
C LEU A 268 -12.70 -0.78 6.27
N GLU A 269 -12.50 0.30 5.51
CA GLU A 269 -12.02 1.57 6.03
C GLU A 269 -13.11 2.31 6.80
N GLY A 270 -12.72 2.91 7.92
CA GLY A 270 -13.65 3.44 8.93
C GLY A 270 -14.52 4.59 8.45
N ASP A 271 -14.00 5.45 7.58
CA ASP A 271 -14.74 6.61 7.06
C ASP A 271 -15.92 6.22 6.18
N PHE A 272 -15.79 5.24 5.29
CA PHE A 272 -16.88 4.72 4.47
C PHE A 272 -17.93 4.00 5.32
N ASN A 273 -17.50 3.25 6.33
CA ASN A 273 -18.38 2.55 7.25
C ASN A 273 -19.15 3.53 8.15
N ARG A 274 -18.49 4.57 8.67
CA ARG A 274 -19.15 5.62 9.49
C ARG A 274 -20.19 6.40 8.69
N LYS A 275 -19.87 6.72 7.43
CA LYS A 275 -20.79 7.44 6.53
C LYS A 275 -21.91 6.54 5.98
N GLY A 276 -21.86 5.23 6.23
CA GLY A 276 -22.86 4.28 5.71
C GLY A 276 -22.75 4.01 4.20
N SER A 277 -21.63 4.39 3.57
CA SER A 277 -21.42 4.26 2.11
C SER A 277 -20.67 2.97 1.71
N SER A 278 -20.18 2.18 2.66
CA SER A 278 -19.58 0.89 2.38
C SER A 278 -20.62 -0.22 2.29
N ALA A 279 -20.38 -1.21 1.42
CA ALA A 279 -21.13 -2.47 1.38
C ALA A 279 -21.07 -3.28 2.68
N PHE A 280 -20.14 -2.96 3.59
CA PHE A 280 -19.97 -3.59 4.91
C PHE A 280 -20.55 -2.74 6.06
N ALA A 281 -21.09 -1.56 5.79
CA ALA A 281 -21.61 -0.67 6.83
C ALA A 281 -22.71 -1.36 7.65
N GLY A 282 -22.60 -1.29 8.98
CA GLY A 282 -23.53 -1.89 9.93
C GLY A 282 -23.41 -3.39 10.13
N ARG A 283 -22.48 -4.08 9.44
CA ARG A 283 -22.37 -5.54 9.45
C ARG A 283 -21.35 -6.11 10.45
N MET A 284 -20.90 -5.31 11.41
CA MET A 284 -20.01 -5.80 12.49
C MET A 284 -20.64 -6.98 13.23
N GLY A 285 -19.87 -8.07 13.38
CA GLY A 285 -20.33 -9.33 13.99
C GLY A 285 -21.10 -10.26 13.06
N GLU A 286 -21.42 -9.84 11.85
CA GLU A 286 -22.09 -10.69 10.85
C GLU A 286 -21.10 -11.51 10.04
N ARG A 287 -21.60 -12.60 9.46
CA ARG A 287 -20.86 -13.40 8.48
C ARG A 287 -20.83 -12.65 7.14
N VAL A 288 -19.64 -12.34 6.67
CA VAL A 288 -19.36 -11.62 5.41
C VAL A 288 -18.49 -12.42 4.45
N ALA A 289 -18.02 -13.61 4.88
CA ALA A 289 -17.18 -14.49 4.07
C ALA A 289 -17.46 -15.96 4.44
N ALA A 290 -16.93 -16.89 3.64
CA ALA A 290 -16.99 -18.32 3.92
C ALA A 290 -16.27 -18.66 5.24
N PRO A 291 -16.67 -19.76 5.91
CA PRO A 291 -15.90 -20.31 7.03
C PRO A 291 -14.43 -20.56 6.63
N GLY A 292 -13.51 -20.32 7.58
CA GLY A 292 -12.08 -20.42 7.34
C GLY A 292 -11.43 -19.13 6.78
N VAL A 293 -12.18 -18.24 6.14
CA VAL A 293 -11.64 -16.97 5.65
C VAL A 293 -11.30 -16.06 6.83
N THR A 294 -10.01 -15.76 6.98
CA THR A 294 -9.50 -14.80 7.98
C THR A 294 -8.61 -13.79 7.29
N VAL A 295 -8.96 -12.50 7.42
CA VAL A 295 -8.28 -11.37 6.78
C VAL A 295 -7.76 -10.43 7.83
N VAL A 296 -6.52 -9.99 7.67
CA VAL A 296 -5.85 -9.06 8.58
C VAL A 296 -5.24 -7.91 7.80
N ASP A 297 -5.12 -6.74 8.45
CA ASP A 297 -4.21 -5.67 8.05
C ASP A 297 -3.10 -5.57 9.09
N ASP A 298 -1.84 -5.66 8.66
CA ASP A 298 -0.70 -5.72 9.58
C ASP A 298 0.40 -4.73 9.16
N GLY A 299 0.41 -3.56 9.80
CA GLY A 299 1.46 -2.55 9.64
C GLY A 299 2.75 -2.86 10.40
N THR A 300 2.83 -4.02 11.08
CA THR A 300 3.96 -4.34 11.97
C THR A 300 4.99 -5.29 11.35
N ILE A 301 4.76 -5.81 10.17
CA ILE A 301 5.66 -6.76 9.51
C ILE A 301 6.97 -6.03 9.15
N PRO A 302 8.14 -6.54 9.60
CA PRO A 302 9.42 -5.87 9.36
C PRO A 302 9.71 -5.61 7.87
N ASP A 303 10.26 -4.45 7.57
CA ASP A 303 10.78 -4.03 6.27
C ASP A 303 9.79 -4.09 5.09
N ARG A 304 8.50 -4.38 5.36
CA ARG A 304 7.48 -4.42 4.30
C ARG A 304 7.11 -3.02 3.83
N ARG A 305 6.83 -2.91 2.52
CA ARG A 305 6.48 -1.66 1.84
C ARG A 305 5.31 -0.92 2.51
N GLY A 306 4.26 -1.62 2.94
CA GLY A 306 3.10 -1.05 3.60
C GLY A 306 3.28 -0.80 5.10
N SER A 307 4.34 -1.31 5.73
CA SER A 307 4.57 -1.17 7.18
C SER A 307 5.00 0.23 7.58
N LEU A 308 4.58 0.66 8.78
CA LEU A 308 4.96 1.93 9.40
C LEU A 308 5.23 1.70 10.89
N THR A 309 6.21 2.41 11.44
CA THR A 309 6.44 2.46 12.88
C THR A 309 5.26 3.15 13.57
N VAL A 310 4.88 4.30 13.04
CA VAL A 310 3.67 5.06 13.40
C VAL A 310 2.95 5.51 12.15
N ASP A 311 1.63 5.65 12.23
CA ASP A 311 0.83 6.27 11.17
C ASP A 311 1.06 7.79 11.10
N ASP A 312 0.41 8.46 10.16
CA ASP A 312 0.59 9.90 9.94
C ASP A 312 -0.20 10.78 10.92
N GLU A 313 -0.74 10.16 11.96
CA GLU A 313 -1.28 10.80 13.16
C GLU A 313 -0.42 10.53 14.41
N GLY A 314 0.74 9.84 14.24
CA GLY A 314 1.64 9.48 15.32
C GLY A 314 1.14 8.33 16.20
N ASN A 315 0.20 7.51 15.73
CA ASN A 315 -0.27 6.33 16.44
C ASN A 315 0.52 5.10 16.01
N PRO A 316 0.93 4.21 16.94
CA PRO A 316 1.60 2.96 16.58
C PRO A 316 0.74 2.10 15.67
N THR A 317 1.33 1.57 14.58
CA THR A 317 0.66 0.59 13.73
C THR A 317 0.47 -0.74 14.47
N ARG A 318 -0.52 -1.51 14.04
CA ARG A 318 -0.93 -2.76 14.67
C ARG A 318 -1.23 -3.83 13.62
N ARG A 319 -1.35 -5.06 14.10
CA ARG A 319 -2.05 -6.13 13.40
C ARG A 319 -3.53 -6.08 13.79
N THR A 320 -4.38 -5.77 12.83
CA THR A 320 -5.84 -5.65 13.02
C THR A 320 -6.52 -6.82 12.32
N VAL A 321 -7.31 -7.61 13.05
CA VAL A 321 -8.14 -8.66 12.45
C VAL A 321 -9.41 -7.99 11.91
N LEU A 322 -9.58 -8.06 10.59
CA LEU A 322 -10.74 -7.49 9.88
C LEU A 322 -11.87 -8.51 9.79
N ILE A 323 -11.56 -9.69 9.29
CA ILE A 323 -12.49 -10.83 9.19
C ILE A 323 -11.86 -12.02 9.90
N GLU A 324 -12.59 -12.69 10.77
CA GLU A 324 -12.16 -13.89 11.47
C GLU A 324 -13.12 -15.04 11.20
N ASN A 325 -12.63 -16.11 10.59
CA ASN A 325 -13.45 -17.27 10.24
C ASN A 325 -14.78 -16.88 9.55
N GLY A 326 -14.70 -15.94 8.62
CA GLY A 326 -15.83 -15.41 7.85
C GLY A 326 -16.69 -14.37 8.54
N VAL A 327 -16.39 -13.99 9.79
CA VAL A 327 -17.15 -12.99 10.56
C VAL A 327 -16.41 -11.66 10.59
N LEU A 328 -17.09 -10.54 10.31
CA LEU A 328 -16.53 -9.20 10.38
C LEU A 328 -16.24 -8.82 11.85
N ARG A 329 -14.96 -8.52 12.15
CA ARG A 329 -14.46 -8.26 13.51
C ARG A 329 -13.89 -6.87 13.70
N GLY A 330 -13.38 -6.23 12.65
CA GLY A 330 -12.69 -4.96 12.77
C GLY A 330 -12.79 -4.11 11.52
N LEU A 331 -12.50 -2.82 11.71
CA LEU A 331 -12.38 -1.82 10.66
C LEU A 331 -11.04 -1.10 10.81
N LEU A 332 -10.52 -0.55 9.72
CA LEU A 332 -9.33 0.29 9.73
C LEU A 332 -9.70 1.70 10.14
N GLN A 333 -9.05 2.21 11.18
CA GLN A 333 -9.43 3.45 11.84
C GLN A 333 -8.28 4.47 11.87
N ASP A 334 -8.58 5.71 11.50
CA ASP A 334 -7.85 6.91 11.93
C ASP A 334 -8.42 7.45 13.24
N SER A 335 -7.84 8.51 13.77
CA SER A 335 -8.26 9.11 15.05
C SER A 335 -9.68 9.67 15.00
N LEU A 336 -10.07 10.30 13.88
CA LEU A 336 -11.41 10.87 13.71
C LEU A 336 -12.49 9.78 13.71
N ASN A 337 -12.32 8.76 12.86
CA ASN A 337 -13.33 7.72 12.70
C ASN A 337 -13.39 6.80 13.92
N ALA A 338 -12.24 6.46 14.53
CA ALA A 338 -12.20 5.70 15.78
C ALA A 338 -13.00 6.40 16.89
N ARG A 339 -12.81 7.71 17.05
CA ARG A 339 -13.54 8.51 18.06
C ARG A 339 -15.05 8.54 17.80
N LEU A 340 -15.44 8.84 16.56
CA LEU A 340 -16.86 8.98 16.21
C LEU A 340 -17.62 7.65 16.25
N MET A 341 -16.96 6.56 15.88
CA MET A 341 -17.53 5.21 15.93
C MET A 341 -17.36 4.54 17.30
N LYS A 342 -16.63 5.16 18.24
CA LYS A 342 -16.28 4.59 19.55
C LYS A 342 -15.55 3.23 19.41
N MET A 343 -14.66 3.13 18.42
CA MET A 343 -13.87 1.96 18.14
C MET A 343 -12.38 2.19 18.51
N PRO A 344 -11.60 1.13 18.74
CA PRO A 344 -10.16 1.27 18.98
C PRO A 344 -9.43 1.88 17.77
N LEU A 345 -8.37 2.66 18.04
CA LEU A 345 -7.41 3.09 17.05
C LEU A 345 -6.65 1.87 16.50
N THR A 346 -6.41 1.87 15.19
CA THR A 346 -5.69 0.77 14.52
C THR A 346 -4.32 1.18 13.95
N GLY A 347 -4.00 2.48 13.95
CA GLY A 347 -2.75 3.00 13.38
C GLY A 347 -2.77 2.98 11.85
N ASN A 348 -3.93 3.32 11.28
CA ASN A 348 -4.17 3.34 9.84
C ASN A 348 -4.50 4.75 9.31
N GLY A 349 -4.28 5.79 10.11
CA GLY A 349 -4.43 7.17 9.67
C GLY A 349 -3.26 7.55 8.76
N ARG A 350 -3.46 7.56 7.43
CA ARG A 350 -2.39 7.79 6.46
C ARG A 350 -2.71 8.93 5.51
N ARG A 351 -1.68 9.59 5.02
CA ARG A 351 -1.73 10.65 4.00
C ARG A 351 -0.58 10.48 3.00
N GLU A 352 -0.75 11.00 1.79
CA GLU A 352 0.33 10.99 0.78
C GLU A 352 1.47 11.93 1.17
N SER A 353 1.13 13.14 1.62
CA SER A 353 2.11 14.14 2.03
C SER A 353 1.55 15.14 3.04
N TYR A 354 2.40 16.09 3.47
CA TYR A 354 1.98 17.23 4.31
C TYR A 354 0.83 18.04 3.71
N ALA A 355 0.65 18.02 2.39
CA ALA A 355 -0.39 18.76 1.68
C ALA A 355 -1.75 18.02 1.64
N HIS A 356 -1.86 16.87 2.28
CA HIS A 356 -3.04 16.01 2.20
C HIS A 356 -3.67 15.75 3.57
N LEU A 357 -4.99 15.57 3.57
CA LEU A 357 -5.74 15.12 4.75
C LEU A 357 -5.44 13.66 5.07
N THR A 358 -5.35 13.35 6.36
CA THR A 358 -5.26 11.97 6.82
C THR A 358 -6.58 11.24 6.59
N LEU A 359 -6.49 10.01 6.09
CA LEU A 359 -7.61 9.11 5.84
C LEU A 359 -7.30 7.73 6.43
N PRO A 360 -8.32 6.94 6.80
CA PRO A 360 -8.10 5.52 7.09
C PRO A 360 -7.65 4.81 5.81
N ARG A 361 -6.51 4.12 5.86
CA ARG A 361 -5.88 3.44 4.73
C ARG A 361 -5.27 2.13 5.18
N MET A 362 -5.25 1.15 4.30
CA MET A 362 -4.56 -0.12 4.51
C MET A 362 -3.04 0.05 4.67
N THR A 363 -2.43 -0.93 5.34
CA THR A 363 -0.97 -1.11 5.43
C THR A 363 -0.55 -2.35 4.64
N ASN A 364 -0.51 -3.53 5.25
CA ASN A 364 -0.35 -4.79 4.54
C ASN A 364 -1.60 -5.64 4.80
N THR A 365 -2.48 -5.72 3.81
CA THR A 365 -3.75 -6.44 3.93
C THR A 365 -3.66 -7.80 3.26
N PHE A 366 -3.89 -8.88 4.00
CA PHE A 366 -3.76 -10.23 3.47
C PHE A 366 -4.68 -11.23 4.14
N MET A 367 -4.98 -12.32 3.40
CA MET A 367 -5.71 -13.47 3.93
C MET A 367 -4.73 -14.47 4.53
N LEU A 368 -5.05 -15.00 5.70
CA LEU A 368 -4.26 -16.05 6.35
C LEU A 368 -4.35 -17.38 5.60
N GLY A 369 -3.31 -18.21 5.71
CA GLY A 369 -3.28 -19.54 5.15
C GLY A 369 -4.33 -20.46 5.76
N GLY A 370 -4.88 -21.35 4.92
CA GLY A 370 -5.74 -22.44 5.33
C GLY A 370 -4.98 -23.75 5.49
N SER A 371 -5.65 -24.87 5.27
CA SER A 371 -5.10 -26.21 5.46
C SER A 371 -4.90 -27.04 4.18
N HIS A 372 -5.42 -26.58 3.04
CA HIS A 372 -5.35 -27.35 1.80
C HIS A 372 -3.98 -27.22 1.12
N ASP A 373 -3.51 -28.32 0.56
CA ASP A 373 -2.38 -28.30 -0.38
C ASP A 373 -2.81 -27.63 -1.69
N PRO A 374 -2.03 -26.69 -2.25
CA PRO A 374 -2.38 -26.01 -3.51
C PRO A 374 -2.64 -26.96 -4.68
N ALA A 375 -1.90 -28.06 -4.77
CA ALA A 375 -2.13 -29.06 -5.81
C ALA A 375 -3.46 -29.82 -5.60
N GLU A 376 -3.91 -30.00 -4.36
CA GLU A 376 -5.25 -30.53 -4.06
C GLU A 376 -6.34 -29.59 -4.54
N ILE A 377 -6.16 -28.28 -4.32
CA ILE A 377 -7.08 -27.25 -4.81
C ILE A 377 -7.22 -27.34 -6.32
N ILE A 378 -6.13 -27.39 -7.07
CA ILE A 378 -6.16 -27.55 -8.55
C ILE A 378 -6.85 -28.85 -8.94
N ARG A 379 -6.50 -30.00 -8.30
CA ARG A 379 -7.11 -31.30 -8.60
C ARG A 379 -8.62 -31.34 -8.36
N SER A 380 -9.14 -30.50 -7.48
CA SER A 380 -10.57 -30.42 -7.17
C SER A 380 -11.42 -29.73 -8.27
N VAL A 381 -10.78 -29.09 -9.26
CA VAL A 381 -11.46 -28.32 -10.30
C VAL A 381 -11.55 -29.11 -11.59
N LYS A 382 -12.77 -29.43 -12.01
CA LYS A 382 -12.99 -30.15 -13.29
C LYS A 382 -12.82 -29.25 -14.50
N LYS A 383 -13.33 -28.00 -14.43
CA LYS A 383 -13.19 -26.97 -15.47
C LYS A 383 -13.18 -25.59 -14.80
N GLY A 384 -12.16 -24.79 -15.07
CA GLY A 384 -12.02 -23.48 -14.46
C GLY A 384 -10.85 -22.68 -15.00
N LEU A 385 -10.59 -21.57 -14.34
CA LEU A 385 -9.47 -20.67 -14.62
C LEU A 385 -8.49 -20.67 -13.43
N TYR A 386 -7.19 -20.72 -13.71
CA TYR A 386 -6.13 -20.43 -12.74
C TYR A 386 -5.52 -19.07 -13.05
N ALA A 387 -5.78 -18.06 -12.22
CA ALA A 387 -5.24 -16.72 -12.34
C ALA A 387 -4.04 -16.56 -11.42
N VAL A 388 -2.85 -16.43 -12.01
CA VAL A 388 -1.56 -16.42 -11.30
C VAL A 388 -1.12 -15.00 -10.97
N ASN A 389 -1.41 -14.07 -11.89
CA ASN A 389 -0.97 -12.68 -11.75
C ASN A 389 -2.01 -11.70 -12.30
N PHE A 390 -1.99 -10.46 -11.80
CA PHE A 390 -2.91 -9.40 -12.20
C PHE A 390 -2.15 -8.16 -12.65
N GLY A 391 -2.66 -7.51 -13.70
CA GLY A 391 -2.11 -6.25 -14.23
C GLY A 391 -2.71 -5.01 -13.57
N GLY A 392 -3.92 -5.13 -13.03
CA GLY A 392 -4.62 -4.03 -12.38
C GLY A 392 -6.12 -4.30 -12.27
N GLY A 393 -6.79 -3.44 -11.51
CA GLY A 393 -8.23 -3.51 -11.30
C GLY A 393 -8.75 -2.31 -10.54
N GLN A 394 -10.05 -2.28 -10.32
CA GLN A 394 -10.73 -1.23 -9.57
C GLN A 394 -11.96 -1.77 -8.86
N VAL A 395 -12.39 -1.08 -7.81
CA VAL A 395 -13.59 -1.37 -7.05
C VAL A 395 -14.49 -0.14 -6.95
N ASP A 396 -15.79 -0.36 -7.02
CA ASP A 396 -16.80 0.57 -6.52
C ASP A 396 -17.08 0.22 -5.05
N ILE A 397 -16.58 1.03 -4.13
CA ILE A 397 -16.64 0.76 -2.68
C ILE A 397 -18.06 0.70 -2.17
N THR A 398 -18.98 1.48 -2.75
CA THR A 398 -20.37 1.54 -2.33
C THR A 398 -21.14 0.26 -2.65
N SER A 399 -20.97 -0.25 -3.86
CA SER A 399 -21.62 -1.49 -4.29
C SER A 399 -20.79 -2.74 -4.02
N GLY A 400 -19.49 -2.60 -3.78
CA GLY A 400 -18.53 -3.70 -3.67
C GLY A 400 -18.19 -4.36 -5.01
N LYS A 401 -18.66 -3.82 -6.15
CA LYS A 401 -18.37 -4.38 -7.48
C LYS A 401 -16.92 -4.12 -7.85
N PHE A 402 -16.25 -5.16 -8.36
CA PHE A 402 -14.87 -5.07 -8.83
C PHE A 402 -14.70 -5.62 -10.24
N VAL A 403 -13.64 -5.14 -10.89
CA VAL A 403 -13.17 -5.63 -12.19
C VAL A 403 -11.64 -5.74 -12.12
N PHE A 404 -11.10 -6.93 -12.43
CA PHE A 404 -9.65 -7.20 -12.41
C PHE A 404 -9.21 -7.91 -13.67
N SER A 405 -8.16 -7.43 -14.34
CA SER A 405 -7.56 -8.07 -15.50
C SER A 405 -6.39 -8.96 -15.09
N ALA A 406 -6.46 -10.24 -15.44
CA ALA A 406 -5.36 -11.17 -15.24
C ALA A 406 -4.22 -10.84 -16.22
N ALA A 407 -3.00 -10.74 -15.70
CA ALA A 407 -1.77 -10.58 -16.49
C ALA A 407 -1.16 -11.93 -16.89
N GLU A 408 -1.49 -12.98 -16.13
CA GLU A 408 -1.10 -14.36 -16.39
C GLU A 408 -2.21 -15.30 -15.89
N SER A 409 -2.71 -16.16 -16.77
CA SER A 409 -3.76 -17.14 -16.42
C SER A 409 -3.73 -18.37 -17.30
N TYR A 410 -4.32 -19.44 -16.80
CA TYR A 410 -4.36 -20.76 -17.45
C TYR A 410 -5.75 -21.39 -17.30
N LEU A 411 -6.10 -22.30 -18.20
CA LEU A 411 -7.26 -23.17 -17.99
C LEU A 411 -6.91 -24.28 -16.99
N ILE A 412 -7.92 -24.68 -16.23
CA ILE A 412 -7.90 -25.92 -15.47
C ILE A 412 -8.88 -26.88 -16.12
N GLU A 413 -8.40 -28.05 -16.53
CA GLU A 413 -9.19 -29.11 -17.13
C GLU A 413 -8.87 -30.44 -16.44
N ASP A 414 -9.91 -31.12 -15.94
CA ASP A 414 -9.82 -32.39 -15.22
C ASP A 414 -8.74 -32.41 -14.13
N GLY A 415 -8.70 -31.33 -13.32
CA GLY A 415 -7.78 -31.22 -12.20
C GLY A 415 -6.33 -30.91 -12.56
N ARG A 416 -6.07 -30.41 -13.78
CA ARG A 416 -4.73 -30.07 -14.26
C ARG A 416 -4.72 -28.67 -14.86
N VAL A 417 -3.65 -27.91 -14.58
CA VAL A 417 -3.37 -26.65 -15.30
C VAL A 417 -2.93 -27.02 -16.72
N THR A 418 -3.58 -26.44 -17.74
CA THR A 418 -3.36 -26.80 -19.14
C THR A 418 -2.83 -25.64 -19.96
N VAL A 419 -3.62 -25.03 -20.81
CA VAL A 419 -3.17 -24.00 -21.76
C VAL A 419 -3.19 -22.61 -21.14
N PRO A 420 -2.19 -21.75 -21.43
CA PRO A 420 -2.24 -20.35 -21.04
C PRO A 420 -3.34 -19.60 -21.80
N VAL A 421 -4.01 -18.69 -21.11
CA VAL A 421 -5.04 -17.82 -21.68
C VAL A 421 -4.81 -16.38 -21.29
N LYS A 422 -5.19 -15.44 -22.17
CA LYS A 422 -5.07 -14.00 -21.97
C LYS A 422 -6.39 -13.27 -22.18
N GLY A 423 -6.46 -12.04 -21.64
CA GLY A 423 -7.68 -11.24 -21.70
C GLY A 423 -8.77 -11.69 -20.73
N ALA A 424 -8.41 -12.54 -19.75
CA ALA A 424 -9.33 -12.90 -18.68
C ALA A 424 -9.55 -11.70 -17.74
N THR A 425 -10.81 -11.34 -17.53
CA THR A 425 -11.20 -10.28 -16.61
C THR A 425 -12.13 -10.86 -15.57
N LEU A 426 -11.73 -10.79 -14.29
CA LEU A 426 -12.57 -11.24 -13.18
C LEU A 426 -13.53 -10.13 -12.77
N ILE A 427 -14.81 -10.45 -12.72
CA ILE A 427 -15.90 -9.53 -12.42
C ILE A 427 -16.71 -10.10 -11.26
N GLY A 428 -16.90 -9.31 -10.22
CA GLY A 428 -17.63 -9.78 -9.04
C GLY A 428 -18.07 -8.66 -8.12
N ASN A 429 -18.60 -9.10 -6.98
CA ASN A 429 -18.92 -8.24 -5.84
C ASN A 429 -18.18 -8.79 -4.62
N GLY A 430 -17.38 -7.97 -3.94
CA GLY A 430 -16.47 -8.40 -2.87
C GLY A 430 -17.16 -9.23 -1.78
N PRO A 431 -18.19 -8.69 -1.10
CA PRO A 431 -18.96 -9.43 -0.09
C PRO A 431 -19.53 -10.76 -0.58
N ASP A 432 -20.01 -10.83 -1.83
CA ASP A 432 -20.58 -12.05 -2.40
C ASP A 432 -19.46 -13.08 -2.74
N VAL A 433 -18.40 -12.64 -3.40
CA VAL A 433 -17.29 -13.52 -3.83
C VAL A 433 -16.60 -14.18 -2.63
N LEU A 434 -16.41 -13.46 -1.52
CA LEU A 434 -15.83 -14.03 -0.30
C LEU A 434 -16.68 -15.15 0.30
N THR A 435 -17.99 -15.14 0.13
CA THR A 435 -18.86 -16.23 0.60
C THR A 435 -18.74 -17.50 -0.24
N ARG A 436 -18.15 -17.38 -1.44
CA ARG A 436 -17.93 -18.48 -2.40
C ARG A 436 -16.53 -19.07 -2.36
N VAL A 437 -15.69 -18.64 -1.43
CA VAL A 437 -14.39 -19.27 -1.19
C VAL A 437 -14.64 -20.66 -0.60
N SER A 438 -14.24 -21.69 -1.33
CA SER A 438 -14.51 -23.09 -0.97
C SER A 438 -13.27 -23.85 -0.47
N MET A 439 -12.06 -23.42 -0.87
CA MET A 439 -10.80 -23.99 -0.37
C MET A 439 -9.75 -22.89 -0.22
N ILE A 440 -8.93 -23.00 0.83
CA ILE A 440 -7.87 -22.04 1.17
C ILE A 440 -6.57 -22.81 1.33
N GLY A 441 -5.56 -22.45 0.58
CA GLY A 441 -4.24 -23.09 0.58
C GLY A 441 -3.42 -22.82 1.83
N ASN A 442 -2.42 -23.66 2.06
CA ASN A 442 -1.45 -23.51 3.16
C ASN A 442 -0.17 -22.74 2.72
N ASP A 443 -0.18 -22.17 1.54
CA ASP A 443 0.94 -21.53 0.84
C ASP A 443 0.87 -19.99 0.84
N LEU A 444 0.42 -19.39 1.94
CA LEU A 444 0.38 -17.92 2.07
C LEU A 444 1.70 -17.29 1.61
N LYS A 445 1.59 -16.36 0.69
CA LYS A 445 2.67 -15.45 0.29
C LYS A 445 2.20 -14.01 0.38
N LEU A 446 3.13 -13.12 0.70
CA LEU A 446 2.95 -11.68 0.54
C LEU A 446 3.50 -11.26 -0.84
N ASP A 447 3.01 -10.15 -1.36
CA ASP A 447 3.52 -9.56 -2.60
C ASP A 447 5.01 -9.20 -2.49
N PRO A 448 5.73 -8.98 -3.60
CA PRO A 448 7.16 -8.64 -3.53
C PRO A 448 7.45 -7.20 -3.08
N GLY A 449 6.45 -6.41 -2.72
CA GLY A 449 6.61 -5.01 -2.28
C GLY A 449 6.48 -3.99 -3.41
N ILE A 450 5.47 -4.16 -4.27
CA ILE A 450 5.21 -3.26 -5.40
C ILE A 450 3.92 -2.45 -5.25
N GLY A 451 3.08 -2.76 -4.27
CA GLY A 451 1.74 -2.21 -4.10
C GLY A 451 1.72 -0.70 -3.85
N THR A 452 0.82 -0.02 -4.52
CA THR A 452 0.45 1.39 -4.28
C THR A 452 -1.06 1.47 -4.28
N CYS A 453 -1.61 2.09 -3.23
CA CYS A 453 -3.05 2.24 -3.03
C CYS A 453 -3.48 3.67 -3.30
N GLY A 454 -4.51 3.86 -4.13
CA GLY A 454 -5.12 5.16 -4.43
C GLY A 454 -6.44 5.35 -3.70
N LYS A 455 -6.68 6.51 -3.08
CA LYS A 455 -7.95 6.92 -2.49
C LYS A 455 -8.02 8.43 -2.42
N GLU A 456 -9.13 9.00 -2.90
CA GLU A 456 -9.38 10.45 -2.90
C GLU A 456 -8.20 11.27 -3.48
N GLY A 457 -7.60 10.78 -4.58
CA GLY A 457 -6.47 11.44 -5.23
C GLY A 457 -5.13 11.28 -4.52
N GLN A 458 -5.07 10.53 -3.43
CA GLN A 458 -3.85 10.27 -2.65
C GLN A 458 -3.32 8.86 -2.88
N SER A 459 -2.01 8.73 -3.04
CA SER A 459 -1.31 7.46 -3.20
C SER A 459 -0.47 7.13 -1.97
N VAL A 460 -0.56 5.89 -1.47
CA VAL A 460 0.30 5.41 -0.36
C VAL A 460 0.88 4.03 -0.65
N PRO A 461 2.11 3.74 -0.19
CA PRO A 461 2.70 2.40 -0.30
C PRO A 461 1.91 1.39 0.54
N VAL A 462 1.60 0.23 -0.04
CA VAL A 462 0.89 -0.87 0.65
C VAL A 462 1.53 -2.22 0.33
N GLY A 463 1.18 -3.22 1.12
CA GLY A 463 1.43 -4.63 0.84
C GLY A 463 0.12 -5.40 0.75
N VAL A 464 0.13 -6.48 0.00
CA VAL A 464 -1.00 -7.40 -0.13
C VAL A 464 -0.52 -8.84 0.00
N GLY A 465 -1.45 -9.77 0.17
CA GLY A 465 -1.10 -11.18 0.18
C GLY A 465 -2.30 -12.11 0.31
N GLN A 466 -2.10 -13.33 -0.12
CA GLN A 466 -3.05 -14.41 0.08
C GLN A 466 -2.38 -15.77 -0.16
N PRO A 467 -2.98 -16.87 0.31
CA PRO A 467 -2.68 -18.23 -0.16
C PRO A 467 -3.37 -18.51 -1.49
N THR A 468 -3.13 -19.67 -2.08
CA THR A 468 -3.96 -20.20 -3.18
C THR A 468 -5.40 -20.31 -2.71
N LEU A 469 -6.34 -19.74 -3.48
CA LEU A 469 -7.78 -19.71 -3.18
C LEU A 469 -8.60 -20.34 -4.29
N LYS A 470 -9.60 -21.15 -3.94
CA LYS A 470 -10.64 -21.60 -4.87
C LYS A 470 -11.93 -20.83 -4.62
N ILE A 471 -12.44 -20.19 -5.65
CA ILE A 471 -13.69 -19.44 -5.63
C ILE A 471 -14.66 -20.10 -6.61
N ASP A 472 -15.80 -20.52 -6.11
CA ASP A 472 -16.84 -21.12 -6.93
C ASP A 472 -17.69 -20.04 -7.60
N SER A 473 -18.02 -20.22 -8.88
CA SER A 473 -18.97 -19.39 -9.63
C SER A 473 -18.57 -17.89 -9.70
N LEU A 474 -17.35 -17.59 -10.17
CA LEU A 474 -16.95 -16.21 -10.48
C LEU A 474 -17.16 -15.91 -11.97
N THR A 475 -17.61 -14.70 -12.29
CA THR A 475 -17.74 -14.26 -13.68
C THR A 475 -16.37 -13.92 -14.26
N VAL A 476 -16.07 -14.52 -15.39
CA VAL A 476 -14.88 -14.25 -16.20
C VAL A 476 -15.34 -13.60 -17.50
N GLY A 477 -14.90 -12.37 -17.75
CA GLY A 477 -14.95 -11.74 -19.07
C GLY A 477 -13.78 -12.27 -19.90
N GLY A 478 -14.03 -12.62 -21.14
CA GLY A 478 -13.02 -13.13 -22.05
C GLY A 478 -12.95 -12.31 -23.33
N THR A 479 -11.98 -12.65 -24.17
CA THR A 479 -11.78 -12.06 -25.51
C THR A 479 -12.02 -13.08 -26.62
N ALA A 480 -12.54 -14.28 -26.28
CA ALA A 480 -12.91 -15.32 -27.22
C ALA A 480 -14.28 -15.05 -27.85
#